data_6135a3b5c3e895a46311d6ddf889ca5e
#
_entry.id   6135a3b5c3e895a46311d6ddf889ca5e
#
_cell.length_a   1.000
_cell.length_b   1.000
_cell.length_c   1.000
_cell.angle_alpha   90.00
_cell.angle_beta   90.00
_cell.angle_gamma   90.00
#
_symmetry.space_group_name_H-M   'P 1'
#
loop_
_entity.id
_entity.type
_entity.pdbx_description
1 polymer ?
#
loop_
_entity_poly.entity_id
_entity_poly.type
_entity_poly.pdbx_seq_one_letter_code
_entity_poly.pdbx_strand_id
1 'polypeptide(L)'
;MLTTVVLIVVMLLLSAFFSGMEIAFTSKNRLKLEIDRKQNRMFDQIAEVFARHPGQYITTILVGNNIALVVYSLAMSLLLRSIYASLGWEQLARSGSVAVDTAVSTVIIIFFAEFLPKSIFRNNPNFYYRALAPVIYFFYIVLYPVARFTTLLSHGILHLLGRRVEERNITPSFCLLYTSDAADDRI
;
A
#
# COMPACT_ATOMS: atom_id res chain seq x y z
N MET A 1 8.04 5.11 27.59
CA MET A 1 8.45 3.86 26.94
C MET A 1 7.27 3.04 26.42
N LEU A 2 6.29 2.66 27.24
CA LEU A 2 5.16 1.84 26.77
C LEU A 2 4.41 2.48 25.61
N THR A 3 4.07 3.76 25.70
CA THR A 3 3.38 4.51 24.62
C THR A 3 4.17 4.51 23.30
N THR A 4 5.49 4.68 23.39
CA THR A 4 6.37 4.65 22.19
C THR A 4 6.39 3.26 21.55
N VAL A 5 6.46 2.19 22.35
CA VAL A 5 6.43 0.80 21.84
C VAL A 5 5.07 0.51 21.20
N VAL A 6 3.97 0.90 21.82
CA VAL A 6 2.63 0.73 21.25
C VAL A 6 2.51 1.48 19.91
N LEU A 7 3.02 2.71 19.84
CA LEU A 7 3.02 3.49 18.60
C LEU A 7 3.82 2.79 17.50
N ILE A 8 5.00 2.26 17.81
CA ILE A 8 5.83 1.51 16.86
C ILE A 8 5.07 0.30 16.32
N VAL A 9 4.45 -0.50 17.20
CA VAL A 9 3.70 -1.70 16.79
C VAL A 9 2.51 -1.31 15.91
N VAL A 10 1.75 -0.28 16.29
CA VAL A 10 0.61 0.20 15.50
C VAL A 10 1.06 0.68 14.11
N MET A 11 2.15 1.43 14.02
CA MET A 11 2.65 1.92 12.74
C MET A 11 3.23 0.79 11.86
N LEU A 12 3.89 -0.21 12.45
CA LEU A 12 4.32 -1.41 11.71
C LEU A 12 3.13 -2.19 11.16
N LEU A 13 2.08 -2.39 11.95
CA LEU A 13 0.87 -3.09 11.50
C LEU A 13 0.15 -2.30 10.40
N LEU A 14 0.11 -0.98 10.51
CA LEU A 14 -0.50 -0.12 9.51
C LEU A 14 0.29 -0.14 8.19
N SER A 15 1.62 -0.07 8.26
CA SER A 15 2.49 -0.20 7.10
C SER A 15 2.37 -1.59 6.47
N ALA A 16 2.37 -2.66 7.28
CA ALA A 16 2.14 -4.04 6.83
C ALA A 16 0.79 -4.20 6.11
N PHE A 17 -0.26 -3.56 6.63
CA PHE A 17 -1.57 -3.54 6.00
C PHE A 17 -1.53 -2.88 4.63
N PHE A 18 -0.97 -1.68 4.49
CA PHE A 18 -0.87 -1.00 3.21
C PHE A 18 -0.01 -1.76 2.20
N SER A 19 1.14 -2.27 2.64
CA SER A 19 2.06 -3.07 1.82
C SER A 19 1.42 -4.38 1.33
N GLY A 20 0.64 -5.04 2.19
CA GLY A 20 -0.14 -6.23 1.83
C GLY A 20 -1.27 -5.91 0.84
N MET A 21 -2.01 -4.81 1.05
CA MET A 21 -3.09 -4.39 0.16
C MET A 21 -2.59 -3.98 -1.22
N GLU A 22 -1.39 -3.43 -1.33
CA GLU A 22 -0.73 -3.18 -2.62
C GLU A 22 -0.59 -4.47 -3.43
N ILE A 23 -0.05 -5.52 -2.81
CA ILE A 23 0.12 -6.83 -3.46
C ILE A 23 -1.23 -7.49 -3.74
N ALA A 24 -2.20 -7.43 -2.81
CA ALA A 24 -3.52 -7.98 -3.04
C ALA A 24 -4.21 -7.33 -4.25
N PHE A 25 -4.06 -6.01 -4.41
CA PHE A 25 -4.62 -5.27 -5.54
C PHE A 25 -3.96 -5.62 -6.87
N THR A 26 -2.64 -5.73 -6.91
CA THR A 26 -1.88 -6.00 -8.15
C THR A 26 -1.94 -7.46 -8.58
N SER A 27 -2.03 -8.40 -7.62
CA SER A 27 -2.01 -9.85 -7.88
C SER A 27 -3.41 -10.49 -7.95
N LYS A 28 -4.49 -9.71 -7.76
CA LYS A 28 -5.86 -10.25 -7.78
C LYS A 28 -6.25 -10.82 -9.14
N ASN A 29 -6.96 -11.95 -9.12
CA ASN A 29 -7.58 -12.53 -10.31
C ASN A 29 -8.90 -11.82 -10.62
N ARG A 30 -8.99 -11.18 -11.78
CA ARG A 30 -10.16 -10.37 -12.19
C ARG A 30 -11.43 -11.22 -12.34
N LEU A 31 -11.34 -12.42 -12.91
CA LEU A 31 -12.50 -13.29 -13.12
C LEU A 31 -13.11 -13.72 -11.77
N LYS A 32 -12.25 -14.14 -10.83
CA LYS A 32 -12.70 -14.52 -9.49
C LYS A 32 -13.32 -13.33 -8.74
N LEU A 33 -12.75 -12.15 -8.92
CA LEU A 33 -13.26 -10.91 -8.34
C LEU A 33 -14.67 -10.57 -8.85
N GLU A 34 -14.93 -10.74 -10.15
CA GLU A 34 -16.26 -10.51 -10.74
C GLU A 34 -17.33 -11.48 -10.19
N ILE A 35 -16.96 -12.71 -9.89
CA ILE A 35 -17.86 -13.68 -9.25
C ILE A 35 -18.14 -13.24 -7.80
N ASP A 36 -17.11 -12.87 -7.05
CA ASP A 36 -17.23 -12.41 -5.67
C ASP A 36 -18.06 -11.11 -5.56
N ARG A 37 -17.95 -10.21 -6.53
CA ARG A 37 -18.76 -8.97 -6.61
C ARG A 37 -20.25 -9.26 -6.68
N LYS A 38 -20.66 -10.21 -7.52
CA LYS A 38 -22.07 -10.60 -7.67
C LYS A 38 -22.67 -11.19 -6.39
N GLN A 39 -21.86 -11.72 -5.50
CA GLN A 39 -22.30 -12.35 -4.25
C GLN A 39 -22.40 -11.37 -3.08
N ASN A 40 -21.71 -10.22 -3.12
CA ASN A 40 -21.67 -9.27 -2.01
C ASN A 40 -21.81 -7.82 -2.52
N ARG A 41 -23.02 -7.27 -2.33
CA ARG A 41 -23.39 -5.92 -2.79
C ARG A 41 -22.50 -4.80 -2.21
N MET A 42 -22.12 -4.89 -0.92
CA MET A 42 -21.25 -3.91 -0.29
C MET A 42 -19.86 -3.94 -0.91
N PHE A 43 -19.29 -5.13 -1.08
CA PHE A 43 -17.99 -5.30 -1.71
C PHE A 43 -18.02 -4.82 -3.17
N ASP A 44 -19.11 -5.08 -3.91
CA ASP A 44 -19.27 -4.64 -5.29
C ASP A 44 -19.17 -3.11 -5.41
N GLN A 45 -19.86 -2.36 -4.57
CA GLN A 45 -19.81 -0.90 -4.56
C GLN A 45 -18.40 -0.36 -4.30
N ILE A 46 -17.70 -0.92 -3.29
CA ILE A 46 -16.33 -0.53 -2.96
C ILE A 46 -15.37 -0.88 -4.10
N ALA A 47 -15.49 -2.10 -4.63
CA ALA A 47 -14.63 -2.58 -5.72
C ALA A 47 -14.82 -1.77 -7.01
N GLU A 48 -16.04 -1.29 -7.27
CA GLU A 48 -16.33 -0.41 -8.40
C GLU A 48 -15.63 0.94 -8.26
N VAL A 49 -15.63 1.56 -7.08
CA VAL A 49 -14.90 2.81 -6.83
C VAL A 49 -13.40 2.63 -7.12
N PHE A 50 -12.81 1.54 -6.65
CA PHE A 50 -11.40 1.24 -6.88
C PHE A 50 -11.08 0.89 -8.34
N ALA A 51 -12.03 0.25 -9.04
CA ALA A 51 -11.88 -0.07 -10.45
C ALA A 51 -11.97 1.16 -11.36
N ARG A 52 -12.80 2.15 -10.98
CA ARG A 52 -12.93 3.43 -11.70
C ARG A 52 -11.70 4.33 -11.54
N HIS A 53 -11.05 4.29 -10.37
CA HIS A 53 -9.92 5.17 -10.06
C HIS A 53 -8.71 4.38 -9.51
N PRO A 54 -8.11 3.46 -10.30
CA PRO A 54 -7.03 2.59 -9.82
C PRO A 54 -5.78 3.36 -9.44
N GLY A 55 -5.44 4.43 -10.16
CA GLY A 55 -4.31 5.28 -9.85
C GLY A 55 -4.44 5.95 -8.48
N GLN A 56 -5.63 6.47 -8.15
CA GLN A 56 -5.88 7.07 -6.86
C GLN A 56 -5.86 6.06 -5.72
N TYR A 57 -6.35 4.85 -5.95
CA TYR A 57 -6.27 3.76 -4.98
C TYR A 57 -4.81 3.43 -4.64
N ILE A 58 -3.96 3.23 -5.66
CA ILE A 58 -2.52 2.95 -5.47
C ILE A 58 -1.83 4.11 -4.76
N THR A 59 -2.10 5.35 -5.17
CA THR A 59 -1.53 6.54 -4.52
C THR A 59 -1.93 6.61 -3.04
N THR A 60 -3.18 6.30 -2.71
CA THR A 60 -3.64 6.26 -1.31
C THR A 60 -2.85 5.25 -0.47
N ILE A 61 -2.64 4.05 -0.99
CA ILE A 61 -1.86 3.01 -0.31
C ILE A 61 -0.41 3.46 -0.11
N LEU A 62 0.23 4.00 -1.14
CA LEU A 62 1.62 4.47 -1.07
C LEU A 62 1.77 5.62 -0.08
N VAL A 63 0.87 6.59 -0.10
CA VAL A 63 0.86 7.71 0.85
C VAL A 63 0.65 7.21 2.28
N GLY A 64 -0.33 6.32 2.50
CA GLY A 64 -0.61 5.75 3.81
C GLY A 64 0.58 4.96 4.36
N ASN A 65 1.22 4.14 3.52
CA ASN A 65 2.43 3.40 3.88
C ASN A 65 3.58 4.35 4.28
N ASN A 66 3.85 5.37 3.47
CA ASN A 66 4.92 6.33 3.75
C ASN A 66 4.67 7.12 5.05
N ILE A 67 3.43 7.53 5.32
CA ILE A 67 3.08 8.19 6.60
C ILE A 67 3.37 7.25 7.77
N ALA A 68 2.93 5.99 7.68
CA ALA A 68 3.17 5.00 8.74
C ALA A 68 4.68 4.77 8.98
N LEU A 69 5.48 4.65 7.92
CA LEU A 69 6.93 4.46 8.01
C LEU A 69 7.65 5.67 8.61
N VAL A 70 7.25 6.90 8.27
CA VAL A 70 7.84 8.12 8.84
C VAL A 70 7.57 8.20 10.34
N VAL A 71 6.32 7.98 10.76
CA VAL A 71 5.97 8.00 12.20
C VAL A 71 6.67 6.86 12.95
N TYR A 72 6.75 5.65 12.35
CA TYR A 72 7.53 4.55 12.89
C TYR A 72 9.00 4.94 13.12
N SER A 73 9.65 5.53 12.11
CA SER A 73 11.08 5.89 12.17
C SER A 73 11.36 6.89 13.28
N LEU A 74 10.50 7.89 13.45
CA LEU A 74 10.61 8.86 14.54
C LEU A 74 10.44 8.18 15.91
N ALA A 75 9.43 7.32 16.06
CA ALA A 75 9.19 6.60 17.31
C ALA A 75 10.32 5.62 17.64
N MET A 76 10.87 4.92 16.64
CA MET A 76 11.98 3.99 16.80
C MET A 76 13.25 4.72 17.24
N SER A 77 13.57 5.86 16.66
CA SER A 77 14.72 6.68 17.08
C SER A 77 14.60 7.08 18.55
N LEU A 78 13.43 7.48 19.01
CA LEU A 78 13.19 7.80 20.43
C LEU A 78 13.37 6.57 21.33
N LEU A 79 12.90 5.40 20.90
CA LEU A 79 13.04 4.14 21.63
C LEU A 79 14.52 3.75 21.75
N LEU A 80 15.26 3.77 20.65
CA LEU A 80 16.67 3.39 20.62
C LEU A 80 17.52 4.28 21.53
N ARG A 81 17.30 5.59 21.50
CA ARG A 81 17.97 6.54 22.42
C ARG A 81 17.70 6.21 23.88
N SER A 82 16.46 5.85 24.21
CA SER A 82 16.10 5.43 25.57
C SER A 82 16.79 4.13 25.99
N ILE A 83 16.96 3.18 25.07
CA ILE A 83 17.69 1.92 25.29
C ILE A 83 19.17 2.18 25.49
N TYR A 84 19.79 3.01 24.65
CA TYR A 84 21.22 3.37 24.79
C TYR A 84 21.51 4.03 26.12
N ALA A 85 20.64 4.95 26.56
CA ALA A 85 20.77 5.58 27.87
C ALA A 85 20.69 4.56 29.02
N SER A 86 19.81 3.57 28.92
CA SER A 86 19.66 2.52 29.94
C SER A 86 20.84 1.55 29.99
N LEU A 87 21.54 1.37 28.86
CA LEU A 87 22.76 0.53 28.75
C LEU A 87 24.06 1.27 29.14
N GLY A 88 23.97 2.57 29.52
CA GLY A 88 25.14 3.37 29.85
C GLY A 88 25.98 3.81 28.65
N TRP A 89 25.47 3.65 27.43
CA TRP A 89 26.13 4.12 26.20
C TRP A 89 25.84 5.59 25.94
N GLU A 90 26.31 6.44 26.85
CA GLU A 90 25.99 7.88 26.84
C GLU A 90 26.36 8.60 25.55
N GLN A 91 27.44 8.21 24.89
CA GLN A 91 27.84 8.80 23.61
C GLN A 91 26.82 8.53 22.51
N LEU A 92 26.35 7.27 22.40
CA LEU A 92 25.28 6.91 21.44
C LEU A 92 23.93 7.54 21.81
N ALA A 93 23.62 7.65 23.09
CA ALA A 93 22.38 8.26 23.56
C ALA A 93 22.33 9.78 23.25
N ARG A 94 23.47 10.48 23.33
CA ARG A 94 23.57 11.94 23.09
C ARG A 94 23.75 12.30 21.62
N SER A 95 24.65 11.63 20.92
CA SER A 95 24.97 11.94 19.51
C SER A 95 24.14 11.15 18.51
N GLY A 96 23.52 10.06 18.95
CA GLY A 96 22.78 9.11 18.10
C GLY A 96 23.67 8.61 16.95
N SER A 97 23.95 7.34 16.86
CA SER A 97 24.52 6.81 15.63
C SER A 97 23.41 6.72 14.59
N VAL A 98 23.18 7.77 13.82
CA VAL A 98 22.16 7.80 12.75
C VAL A 98 22.27 6.55 11.85
N ALA A 99 23.50 6.10 11.60
CA ALA A 99 23.74 4.90 10.80
C ALA A 99 23.22 3.63 11.49
N VAL A 100 23.48 3.46 12.79
CA VAL A 100 23.01 2.27 13.54
C VAL A 100 21.52 2.29 13.72
N ASP A 101 20.95 3.43 14.09
CA ASP A 101 19.49 3.61 14.24
C ASP A 101 18.76 3.31 12.93
N THR A 102 19.28 3.82 11.81
CA THR A 102 18.73 3.58 10.48
C THR A 102 18.85 2.11 10.10
N ALA A 103 20.01 1.49 10.31
CA ALA A 103 20.22 0.08 9.96
C ALA A 103 19.27 -0.84 10.73
N VAL A 104 19.16 -0.68 12.05
CA VAL A 104 18.25 -1.49 12.90
C VAL A 104 16.81 -1.27 12.50
N SER A 105 16.38 0.01 12.35
CA SER A 105 15.01 0.34 11.94
C SER A 105 14.67 -0.22 10.58
N THR A 106 15.59 -0.15 9.62
CA THR A 106 15.38 -0.62 8.24
C THR A 106 15.22 -2.14 8.19
N VAL A 107 16.03 -2.90 8.92
CA VAL A 107 15.90 -4.37 8.97
C VAL A 107 14.52 -4.76 9.50
N ILE A 108 14.05 -4.11 10.56
CA ILE A 108 12.71 -4.37 11.13
C ILE A 108 11.61 -4.03 10.12
N ILE A 109 11.68 -2.88 9.43
CA ILE A 109 10.71 -2.47 8.41
C ILE A 109 10.67 -3.50 7.27
N ILE A 110 11.81 -3.82 6.68
CA ILE A 110 11.89 -4.73 5.54
C ILE A 110 11.25 -6.07 5.89
N PHE A 111 11.54 -6.61 7.07
CA PHE A 111 11.03 -7.91 7.44
C PHE A 111 9.55 -7.87 7.83
N PHE A 112 9.16 -7.01 8.78
CA PHE A 112 7.81 -7.01 9.36
C PHE A 112 6.79 -6.16 8.61
N ALA A 113 7.19 -5.05 8.00
CA ALA A 113 6.28 -4.14 7.32
C ALA A 113 6.19 -4.38 5.80
N GLU A 114 7.18 -5.02 5.18
CA GLU A 114 7.20 -5.24 3.74
C GLU A 114 7.22 -6.72 3.35
N PHE A 115 8.27 -7.44 3.67
CA PHE A 115 8.47 -8.81 3.17
C PHE A 115 7.37 -9.75 3.64
N LEU A 116 7.14 -9.82 4.94
CA LEU A 116 6.21 -10.77 5.55
C LEU A 116 4.75 -10.51 5.12
N PRO A 117 4.23 -9.27 5.16
CA PRO A 117 2.88 -8.98 4.68
C PRO A 117 2.70 -9.24 3.18
N LYS A 118 3.66 -8.84 2.34
CA LYS A 118 3.61 -9.10 0.89
C LYS A 118 3.57 -10.59 0.59
N SER A 119 4.35 -11.39 1.32
CA SER A 119 4.35 -12.85 1.17
C SER A 119 3.01 -13.48 1.55
N ILE A 120 2.43 -13.06 2.68
CA ILE A 120 1.14 -13.57 3.17
C ILE A 120 0.00 -13.20 2.21
N PHE A 121 -0.10 -11.94 1.80
CA PHE A 121 -1.18 -11.45 0.95
C PHE A 121 -1.11 -12.02 -0.49
N ARG A 122 0.10 -12.30 -0.96
CA ARG A 122 0.30 -12.92 -2.27
C ARG A 122 -0.25 -14.34 -2.37
N ASN A 123 -0.33 -15.06 -1.26
CA ASN A 123 -0.84 -16.43 -1.24
C ASN A 123 -2.34 -16.49 -1.61
N ASN A 124 -3.16 -15.57 -1.08
CA ASN A 124 -4.60 -15.50 -1.35
C ASN A 124 -5.06 -14.04 -1.60
N PRO A 125 -4.63 -13.39 -2.71
CA PRO A 125 -4.84 -11.96 -2.91
C PRO A 125 -6.32 -11.56 -2.98
N ASN A 126 -7.19 -12.38 -3.57
CA ASN A 126 -8.61 -12.10 -3.68
C ASN A 126 -9.31 -12.13 -2.31
N PHE A 127 -8.93 -13.07 -1.44
CA PHE A 127 -9.48 -13.14 -0.08
C PHE A 127 -9.16 -11.89 0.72
N TYR A 128 -7.87 -11.50 0.78
CA TYR A 128 -7.45 -10.32 1.53
C TYR A 128 -8.02 -9.03 0.94
N TYR A 129 -8.05 -8.91 -0.38
CA TYR A 129 -8.65 -7.76 -1.06
C TYR A 129 -10.13 -7.60 -0.69
N ARG A 130 -10.91 -8.69 -0.68
CA ARG A 130 -12.32 -8.68 -0.30
C ARG A 130 -12.52 -8.41 1.19
N ALA A 131 -11.79 -9.11 2.05
CA ALA A 131 -11.94 -9.02 3.50
C ALA A 131 -11.59 -7.64 4.05
N LEU A 132 -10.55 -7.01 3.49
CA LEU A 132 -10.02 -5.73 3.94
C LEU A 132 -10.52 -4.53 3.11
N ALA A 133 -11.39 -4.75 2.11
CA ALA A 133 -11.98 -3.70 1.28
C ALA A 133 -12.62 -2.56 2.09
N PRO A 134 -13.42 -2.81 3.14
CA PRO A 134 -14.02 -1.72 3.92
C PRO A 134 -12.98 -0.91 4.70
N VAL A 135 -11.92 -1.56 5.20
CA VAL A 135 -10.85 -0.88 5.94
C VAL A 135 -10.05 0.03 5.01
N ILE A 136 -9.64 -0.47 3.84
CA ILE A 136 -8.91 0.37 2.88
C ILE A 136 -9.81 1.46 2.29
N TYR A 137 -11.12 1.25 2.18
CA TYR A 137 -12.06 2.28 1.74
C TYR A 137 -12.15 3.44 2.74
N PHE A 138 -12.11 3.15 4.04
CA PHE A 138 -12.00 4.18 5.08
C PHE A 138 -10.74 5.03 4.86
N PHE A 139 -9.57 4.41 4.70
CA PHE A 139 -8.32 5.14 4.43
C PHE A 139 -8.35 5.88 3.07
N TYR A 140 -9.01 5.31 2.07
CA TYR A 140 -9.20 5.96 0.78
C TYR A 140 -9.94 7.29 0.92
N ILE A 141 -10.96 7.36 1.77
CA ILE A 141 -11.69 8.61 2.04
C ILE A 141 -10.83 9.59 2.85
N VAL A 142 -10.19 9.11 3.92
CA VAL A 142 -9.39 9.96 4.82
C VAL A 142 -8.17 10.55 4.10
N LEU A 143 -7.49 9.76 3.29
CA LEU A 143 -6.29 10.17 2.55
C LEU A 143 -6.61 10.77 1.17
N TYR A 144 -7.89 10.83 0.80
CA TYR A 144 -8.33 11.34 -0.51
C TYR A 144 -7.73 12.70 -0.87
N PRO A 145 -7.75 13.73 0.00
CA PRO A 145 -7.22 15.04 -0.35
C PRO A 145 -5.71 15.00 -0.61
N VAL A 146 -4.97 14.21 0.19
CA VAL A 146 -3.51 14.08 0.04
C VAL A 146 -3.16 13.30 -1.22
N ALA A 147 -3.85 12.17 -1.47
CA ALA A 147 -3.66 11.36 -2.66
C ALA A 147 -4.00 12.15 -3.93
N ARG A 148 -5.08 12.94 -3.91
CA ARG A 148 -5.46 13.80 -5.03
C ARG A 148 -4.44 14.91 -5.30
N PHE A 149 -3.91 15.54 -4.26
CA PHE A 149 -2.83 16.53 -4.38
C PHE A 149 -1.58 15.91 -5.03
N THR A 150 -1.16 14.73 -4.57
CA THR A 150 -0.01 14.01 -5.14
C THR A 150 -0.24 13.65 -6.61
N THR A 151 -1.43 13.21 -6.97
CA THR A 151 -1.80 12.90 -8.36
C THR A 151 -1.78 14.15 -9.24
N LEU A 152 -2.33 15.28 -8.77
CA LEU A 152 -2.30 16.55 -9.49
C LEU A 152 -0.87 17.04 -9.70
N LEU A 153 -0.01 16.93 -8.68
CA LEU A 153 1.40 17.29 -8.78
C LEU A 153 2.13 16.43 -9.83
N SER A 154 1.87 15.13 -9.83
CA SER A 154 2.43 14.20 -10.80
C SER A 154 1.99 14.55 -12.24
N HIS A 155 0.71 14.84 -12.45
CA HIS A 155 0.19 15.28 -13.75
C HIS A 155 0.82 16.61 -14.19
N GLY A 156 0.99 17.57 -13.27
CA GLY A 156 1.66 18.84 -13.54
C GLY A 156 3.11 18.65 -14.01
N ILE A 157 3.87 17.80 -13.33
CA ILE A 157 5.26 17.48 -13.70
C ILE A 157 5.32 16.79 -15.07
N LEU A 158 4.44 15.83 -15.33
CA LEU A 158 4.39 15.12 -16.61
C LEU A 158 4.00 16.04 -17.77
N HIS A 159 3.09 16.98 -17.52
CA HIS A 159 2.72 18.02 -18.50
C HIS A 159 3.91 18.96 -18.82
N LEU A 160 4.68 19.35 -17.81
CA LEU A 160 5.91 20.14 -17.99
C LEU A 160 6.97 19.40 -18.78
N LEU A 161 7.05 18.06 -18.65
CA LEU A 161 7.96 17.20 -19.40
C LEU A 161 7.47 16.85 -20.81
N GLY A 162 6.36 17.47 -21.28
CA GLY A 162 5.82 17.28 -22.62
C GLY A 162 5.23 15.88 -22.92
N ARG A 163 5.07 15.05 -21.89
CA ARG A 163 4.39 13.75 -22.01
C ARG A 163 2.90 13.91 -21.72
N ARG A 164 2.06 13.73 -22.73
CA ARG A 164 0.63 13.54 -22.51
C ARG A 164 0.45 12.25 -21.71
N VAL A 165 -0.09 12.39 -20.52
CA VAL A 165 -0.58 11.23 -19.75
C VAL A 165 -1.86 10.80 -20.45
N GLU A 166 -1.77 9.85 -21.37
CA GLU A 166 -2.91 9.03 -21.69
C GLU A 166 -3.24 8.27 -20.40
N GLU A 167 -4.34 8.65 -19.75
CA GLU A 167 -5.02 7.71 -18.85
C GLU A 167 -5.36 6.50 -19.72
N ARG A 168 -4.48 5.50 -19.69
CA ARG A 168 -4.85 4.17 -20.17
C ARG A 168 -5.97 3.72 -19.26
N ASN A 169 -7.17 4.08 -19.65
CA ASN A 169 -8.34 3.30 -19.32
C ASN A 169 -7.97 1.89 -19.74
N ILE A 170 -7.60 1.05 -18.75
CA ILE A 170 -7.42 -0.38 -18.93
C ILE A 170 -8.83 -0.94 -19.12
N THR A 171 -9.47 -0.49 -20.19
CA THR A 171 -10.62 -1.16 -20.75
C THR A 171 -10.11 -2.51 -21.27
N PRO A 172 -10.81 -3.58 -20.95
CA PRO A 172 -10.35 -4.94 -21.23
C PRO A 172 -10.42 -5.24 -22.72
N SER A 173 -9.41 -4.80 -23.46
CA SER A 173 -9.19 -5.24 -24.85
C SER A 173 -8.94 -6.77 -24.94
N PHE A 174 -8.78 -7.44 -23.82
CA PHE A 174 -8.64 -8.89 -23.74
C PHE A 174 -9.96 -9.65 -24.02
N CYS A 175 -11.13 -9.01 -23.89
CA CYS A 175 -12.39 -9.68 -24.22
C CYS A 175 -12.60 -9.82 -25.73
N LEU A 176 -12.01 -8.92 -26.52
CA LEU A 176 -12.09 -8.98 -28.00
C LEU A 176 -11.10 -9.97 -28.62
N LEU A 177 -9.97 -10.24 -27.96
CA LEU A 177 -9.00 -11.22 -28.46
C LEU A 177 -9.53 -12.67 -28.31
N TYR A 178 -10.32 -12.96 -27.27
CA TYR A 178 -10.88 -14.29 -27.05
C TYR A 178 -12.10 -14.60 -27.94
N THR A 179 -12.82 -13.58 -28.40
CA THR A 179 -13.94 -13.75 -29.34
C THR A 179 -13.45 -13.85 -30.80
N SER A 180 -12.29 -13.32 -31.13
CA SER A 180 -11.67 -13.42 -32.45
C SER A 180 -11.10 -14.82 -32.72
N ASP A 181 -10.44 -15.45 -31.71
CA ASP A 181 -9.92 -16.81 -31.85
C ASP A 181 -11.01 -17.87 -31.91
N ALA A 182 -12.17 -17.64 -31.25
CA ALA A 182 -13.31 -18.56 -31.32
C ALA A 182 -14.10 -18.47 -32.63
N ALA A 183 -13.87 -17.44 -33.44
CA ALA A 183 -14.51 -17.28 -34.75
C ALA A 183 -13.70 -17.90 -35.90
N ASP A 184 -12.38 -18.12 -35.70
CA ASP A 184 -11.49 -18.68 -36.74
C ASP A 184 -11.49 -20.22 -36.76
N ASP A 185 -11.96 -20.88 -35.69
CA ASP A 185 -12.09 -22.36 -35.64
C ASP A 185 -13.36 -22.92 -36.29
N ARG A 186 -14.10 -22.12 -37.06
CA ARG A 186 -15.32 -22.54 -37.76
C ARG A 186 -15.27 -22.47 -39.30
N ILE A 187 -14.08 -22.56 -39.86
CA ILE A 187 -13.96 -22.70 -41.34
C ILE A 187 -13.24 -23.99 -41.67
#